data_3340419352a1fe331f0a9f05a249cb80
#
_entry.id   3340419352a1fe331f0a9f05a249cb80
#
_cell.length_a   1.000
_cell.length_b   1.000
_cell.length_c   1.000
_cell.angle_alpha   90.00
_cell.angle_beta   90.00
_cell.angle_gamma   90.00
#
_symmetry.space_group_name_H-M   'P 1'
#
loop_
_entity.id
_entity.type
_entity.pdbx_description
1 polymer ?
#
loop_
_entity_poly.entity_id
_entity_poly.type
_entity_poly.pdbx_seq_one_letter_code
_entity_poly.pdbx_strand_id
1 'polypeptide(L)'
;MPSKPVLIAQISDLHIKPPGTLAYGRVDTAKALERCVAELNAFEPAPDFVVISGDLVDTPSVEEYDYLKRLLAPLRLPFAGIPGNHDSREWMREAFPAAPYVRAAGPLDQKIEVNGLDVLLLDSSVAGKPHGLLEASTLQWLDEALATAADRPALLFLHHPPFKGGIWHMDRQDLFNADELAGIVKRHPRVRLIACGHVHRAMLTTLAGLPVTICPAPNHAVDLDLGQLREPSFKVEPPAFHLHTWFPGQDFGQLVTHQVPIGRFDGPHPFFGPDGKLL
;
A
#
# COMPACT_ATOMS: atom_id res chain seq x y z
N MET A 1 5.47 -17.64 -25.90
CA MET A 1 4.23 -17.35 -25.14
C MET A 1 4.44 -16.00 -24.49
N PRO A 2 3.44 -15.13 -24.39
CA PRO A 2 3.59 -13.92 -23.57
C PRO A 2 3.96 -14.33 -22.15
N SER A 3 4.89 -13.61 -21.53
CA SER A 3 5.28 -13.85 -20.13
C SER A 3 4.07 -13.65 -19.22
N LYS A 4 3.95 -14.50 -18.18
CA LYS A 4 2.87 -14.38 -17.20
C LYS A 4 2.92 -12.99 -16.53
N PRO A 5 1.78 -12.29 -16.34
CA PRO A 5 1.77 -11.05 -15.60
C PRO A 5 2.20 -11.27 -14.14
N VAL A 6 2.82 -10.26 -13.54
CA VAL A 6 3.17 -10.23 -12.11
C VAL A 6 2.09 -9.43 -11.37
N LEU A 7 1.53 -10.02 -10.32
CA LEU A 7 0.44 -9.46 -9.55
C LEU A 7 0.90 -9.08 -8.15
N ILE A 8 0.87 -7.79 -7.84
CA ILE A 8 1.19 -7.24 -6.51
C ILE A 8 -0.10 -6.70 -5.90
N ALA A 9 -0.58 -7.33 -4.83
CA ALA A 9 -1.69 -6.77 -4.05
C ALA A 9 -1.13 -5.74 -3.06
N GLN A 10 -1.83 -4.61 -2.91
CA GLN A 10 -1.53 -3.60 -1.91
C GLN A 10 -2.73 -3.47 -0.98
N ILE A 11 -2.49 -3.64 0.32
CA ILE A 11 -3.41 -3.26 1.40
C ILE A 11 -2.75 -2.18 2.24
N SER A 12 -3.53 -1.36 2.93
CA SER A 12 -3.01 -0.22 3.70
C SER A 12 -3.94 0.13 4.85
N ASP A 13 -3.41 0.85 5.83
CA ASP A 13 -4.23 1.50 6.86
C ASP A 13 -5.11 0.50 7.63
N LEU A 14 -4.48 -0.54 8.14
CA LEU A 14 -5.15 -1.63 8.84
C LEU A 14 -5.66 -1.22 10.21
N HIS A 15 -4.93 -0.33 10.91
CA HIS A 15 -5.27 0.23 12.24
C HIS A 15 -5.72 -0.83 13.25
N ILE A 16 -4.94 -1.90 13.36
CA ILE A 16 -5.27 -2.98 14.30
C ILE A 16 -5.14 -2.50 15.72
N LYS A 17 -6.24 -2.63 16.49
CA LYS A 17 -6.34 -2.32 17.91
C LYS A 17 -6.24 -3.59 18.76
N PRO A 18 -6.09 -3.48 20.08
CA PRO A 18 -6.16 -4.63 20.97
C PRO A 18 -7.45 -5.44 20.76
N PRO A 19 -7.43 -6.77 20.99
CA PRO A 19 -8.58 -7.63 20.78
C PRO A 19 -9.86 -7.10 21.44
N GLY A 20 -10.97 -7.07 20.69
CA GLY A 20 -12.28 -6.60 21.18
C GLY A 20 -12.44 -5.08 21.21
N THR A 21 -11.43 -4.30 20.79
CA THR A 21 -11.48 -2.84 20.73
C THR A 21 -11.84 -2.36 19.34
N LEU A 22 -12.78 -1.43 19.23
CA LEU A 22 -13.17 -0.79 17.97
C LEU A 22 -12.39 0.50 17.74
N ALA A 23 -11.90 0.71 16.53
CA ALA A 23 -11.35 2.01 16.13
C ALA A 23 -12.48 3.05 16.14
N TYR A 24 -12.21 4.21 16.77
CA TYR A 24 -13.19 5.29 16.93
C TYR A 24 -14.53 4.85 17.55
N GLY A 25 -14.54 3.74 18.32
CA GLY A 25 -15.75 3.16 18.92
C GLY A 25 -16.78 2.61 17.90
N ARG A 26 -16.41 2.45 16.63
CA ARG A 26 -17.34 2.08 15.54
C ARG A 26 -16.80 1.01 14.59
N VAL A 27 -15.50 1.00 14.30
CA VAL A 27 -14.92 0.21 13.22
C VAL A 27 -14.19 -1.00 13.79
N ASP A 28 -14.66 -2.20 13.46
CA ASP A 28 -13.98 -3.47 13.76
C ASP A 28 -12.90 -3.73 12.70
N THR A 29 -11.73 -3.18 12.94
CA THR A 29 -10.58 -3.27 12.03
C THR A 29 -10.01 -4.69 11.93
N ALA A 30 -10.10 -5.46 13.02
CA ALA A 30 -9.68 -6.86 13.03
C ALA A 30 -10.55 -7.70 12.08
N LYS A 31 -11.88 -7.58 12.19
CA LYS A 31 -12.81 -8.27 11.31
C LYS A 31 -12.70 -7.79 9.85
N ALA A 32 -12.34 -6.54 9.63
CA ALA A 32 -12.07 -6.01 8.30
C ALA A 32 -10.83 -6.67 7.69
N LEU A 33 -9.74 -6.81 8.45
CA LEU A 33 -8.53 -7.50 8.00
C LEU A 33 -8.78 -8.99 7.76
N GLU A 34 -9.54 -9.69 8.62
CA GLU A 34 -9.92 -11.09 8.40
C GLU A 34 -10.62 -11.28 7.04
N ARG A 35 -11.57 -10.41 6.69
CA ARG A 35 -12.25 -10.43 5.38
C ARG A 35 -11.28 -10.16 4.24
N CYS A 36 -10.38 -9.17 4.40
CA CYS A 36 -9.39 -8.83 3.39
C CYS A 36 -8.44 -10.02 3.12
N VAL A 37 -7.95 -10.68 4.18
CA VAL A 37 -7.09 -11.87 4.07
C VAL A 37 -7.85 -13.02 3.38
N ALA A 38 -9.13 -13.21 3.68
CA ALA A 38 -9.94 -14.23 3.02
C ALA A 38 -10.09 -13.97 1.52
N GLU A 39 -10.34 -12.70 1.11
CA GLU A 39 -10.43 -12.30 -0.30
C GLU A 39 -9.08 -12.46 -1.02
N LEU A 40 -7.98 -12.02 -0.42
CA LEU A 40 -6.64 -12.19 -0.98
C LEU A 40 -6.31 -13.68 -1.22
N ASN A 41 -6.66 -14.54 -0.26
CA ASN A 41 -6.46 -15.98 -0.37
C ASN A 41 -7.35 -16.68 -1.41
N ALA A 42 -8.50 -16.10 -1.71
CA ALA A 42 -9.46 -16.62 -2.68
C ALA A 42 -9.30 -16.04 -4.08
N PHE A 43 -8.47 -14.99 -4.23
CA PHE A 43 -8.30 -14.30 -5.51
C PHE A 43 -7.62 -15.21 -6.54
N GLU A 44 -8.18 -15.28 -7.75
CA GLU A 44 -7.65 -16.08 -8.86
C GLU A 44 -7.44 -15.21 -10.13
N PRO A 45 -6.23 -15.26 -10.72
CA PRO A 45 -5.03 -15.96 -10.25
C PRO A 45 -4.47 -15.31 -8.98
N ALA A 46 -3.92 -16.13 -8.08
CA ALA A 46 -3.38 -15.65 -6.81
C ALA A 46 -2.31 -14.56 -7.01
N PRO A 47 -2.32 -13.46 -6.23
CA PRO A 47 -1.25 -12.47 -6.23
C PRO A 47 0.11 -13.12 -5.94
N ASP A 48 1.16 -12.64 -6.60
CA ASP A 48 2.53 -13.13 -6.38
C ASP A 48 3.12 -12.58 -5.06
N PHE A 49 2.65 -11.39 -4.63
CA PHE A 49 3.12 -10.73 -3.42
C PHE A 49 2.09 -9.75 -2.86
N VAL A 50 2.12 -9.52 -1.53
CA VAL A 50 1.28 -8.52 -0.85
C VAL A 50 2.16 -7.45 -0.22
N VAL A 51 1.85 -6.18 -0.46
CA VAL A 51 2.45 -5.03 0.21
C VAL A 51 1.45 -4.44 1.20
N ILE A 52 1.91 -4.20 2.45
CA ILE A 52 1.15 -3.45 3.47
C ILE A 52 1.79 -2.07 3.59
N SER A 53 1.13 -1.05 3.06
CA SER A 53 1.72 0.28 2.88
C SER A 53 1.50 1.24 4.05
N GLY A 54 1.64 0.74 5.28
CA GLY A 54 1.68 1.53 6.52
C GLY A 54 0.37 1.49 7.32
N ASP A 55 0.45 2.08 8.51
CA ASP A 55 -0.59 2.07 9.55
C ASP A 55 -1.13 0.66 9.82
N LEU A 56 -0.17 -0.23 10.16
CA LEU A 56 -0.46 -1.63 10.47
C LEU A 56 -1.26 -1.77 11.76
N VAL A 57 -0.89 -0.98 12.77
CA VAL A 57 -1.55 -0.90 14.07
C VAL A 57 -2.05 0.53 14.31
N ASP A 58 -2.90 0.73 15.32
CA ASP A 58 -3.49 2.04 15.60
C ASP A 58 -2.70 2.85 16.66
N THR A 59 -2.25 2.17 17.71
CA THR A 59 -1.40 2.75 18.77
C THR A 59 -0.27 1.76 19.05
N PRO A 60 0.96 2.03 18.61
CA PRO A 60 1.99 1.00 18.53
C PRO A 60 2.30 0.39 19.91
N SER A 61 2.07 -0.91 20.03
CA SER A 61 2.34 -1.71 21.23
C SER A 61 2.62 -3.17 20.85
N VAL A 62 3.29 -3.89 21.74
CA VAL A 62 3.52 -5.34 21.56
C VAL A 62 2.20 -6.08 21.37
N GLU A 63 1.16 -5.73 22.14
CA GLU A 63 -0.16 -6.38 22.07
C GLU A 63 -0.80 -6.23 20.69
N GLU A 64 -0.78 -5.02 20.10
CA GLU A 64 -1.36 -4.77 18.78
C GLU A 64 -0.58 -5.47 17.67
N TYR A 65 0.75 -5.45 17.70
CA TYR A 65 1.57 -6.20 16.73
C TYR A 65 1.42 -7.71 16.87
N ASP A 66 1.32 -8.25 18.09
CA ASP A 66 1.06 -9.67 18.28
C ASP A 66 -0.33 -10.07 17.81
N TYR A 67 -1.32 -9.20 17.96
CA TYR A 67 -2.65 -9.43 17.42
C TYR A 67 -2.65 -9.35 15.90
N LEU A 68 -2.00 -8.35 15.33
CA LEU A 68 -1.81 -8.23 13.87
C LEU A 68 -1.18 -9.51 13.29
N LYS A 69 -0.11 -10.04 13.89
CA LYS A 69 0.51 -11.30 13.45
C LYS A 69 -0.47 -12.47 13.43
N ARG A 70 -1.34 -12.58 14.46
CA ARG A 70 -2.37 -13.62 14.50
C ARG A 70 -3.40 -13.46 13.37
N LEU A 71 -3.82 -12.21 13.07
CA LEU A 71 -4.76 -11.91 11.99
C LEU A 71 -4.15 -12.16 10.60
N LEU A 72 -2.85 -11.93 10.44
CA LEU A 72 -2.13 -12.20 9.19
C LEU A 72 -1.70 -13.67 9.04
N ALA A 73 -1.67 -14.47 10.11
CA ALA A 73 -1.23 -15.87 10.05
C ALA A 73 -1.99 -16.75 9.02
N PRO A 74 -3.30 -16.53 8.74
CA PRO A 74 -4.01 -17.24 7.68
C PRO A 74 -3.65 -16.81 6.26
N LEU A 75 -2.95 -15.67 6.05
CA LEU A 75 -2.54 -15.20 4.73
C LEU A 75 -1.51 -16.18 4.14
N ARG A 76 -1.85 -16.76 2.99
CA ARG A 76 -1.03 -17.78 2.30
C ARG A 76 -0.01 -17.19 1.34
N LEU A 77 -0.10 -15.88 1.09
CA LEU A 77 0.75 -15.15 0.16
C LEU A 77 1.96 -14.55 0.89
N PRO A 78 3.13 -14.49 0.26
CA PRO A 78 4.25 -13.75 0.81
C PRO A 78 3.90 -12.26 0.92
N PHE A 79 4.35 -11.62 2.00
CA PHE A 79 4.07 -10.21 2.21
C PHE A 79 5.25 -9.47 2.84
N ALA A 80 5.25 -8.16 2.67
CA ALA A 80 6.09 -7.23 3.44
C ALA A 80 5.30 -5.96 3.75
N GLY A 81 5.68 -5.28 4.83
CA GLY A 81 5.06 -4.02 5.25
C GLY A 81 6.09 -2.95 5.55
N ILE A 82 5.66 -1.71 5.47
CA ILE A 82 6.38 -0.51 5.93
C ILE A 82 5.58 0.19 7.01
N PRO A 83 6.21 0.97 7.88
CA PRO A 83 5.47 1.74 8.87
C PRO A 83 4.73 2.93 8.25
N GLY A 84 3.56 3.25 8.81
CA GLY A 84 2.91 4.55 8.69
C GLY A 84 3.16 5.41 9.92
N ASN A 85 2.38 6.49 10.08
CA ASN A 85 2.53 7.39 11.23
C ASN A 85 1.94 6.83 12.53
N HIS A 86 1.10 5.81 12.45
CA HIS A 86 0.58 5.07 13.60
C HIS A 86 1.48 3.93 14.06
N ASP A 87 2.55 3.62 13.33
CA ASP A 87 3.47 2.53 13.64
C ASP A 87 4.70 3.01 14.43
N SER A 88 5.42 2.04 15.02
CA SER A 88 6.75 2.24 15.62
C SER A 88 7.77 1.37 14.87
N ARG A 89 8.85 2.00 14.41
CA ARG A 89 9.99 1.29 13.79
C ARG A 89 10.56 0.21 14.71
N GLU A 90 10.64 0.49 16.00
CA GLU A 90 11.17 -0.43 17.01
C GLU A 90 10.28 -1.67 17.13
N TRP A 91 8.99 -1.47 17.46
CA TRP A 91 8.03 -2.57 17.62
C TRP A 91 7.80 -3.35 16.34
N MET A 92 7.79 -2.67 15.20
CA MET A 92 7.63 -3.34 13.90
C MET A 92 8.84 -4.23 13.59
N ARG A 93 10.05 -3.76 13.87
CA ARG A 93 11.29 -4.56 13.70
C ARG A 93 11.30 -5.79 14.61
N GLU A 94 10.84 -5.65 15.85
CA GLU A 94 10.67 -6.80 16.76
C GLU A 94 9.58 -7.77 16.29
N ALA A 95 8.45 -7.24 15.80
CA ALA A 95 7.35 -8.07 15.34
C ALA A 95 7.69 -8.87 14.07
N PHE A 96 8.51 -8.30 13.19
CA PHE A 96 8.88 -8.88 11.89
C PHE A 96 10.41 -8.96 11.72
N PRO A 97 11.14 -9.71 12.57
CA PRO A 97 12.62 -9.74 12.56
C PRO A 97 13.21 -10.39 11.30
N ALA A 98 12.42 -11.19 10.57
CA ALA A 98 12.82 -11.84 9.32
C ALA A 98 12.60 -10.98 8.08
N ALA A 99 12.01 -9.79 8.21
CA ALA A 99 11.79 -8.88 7.08
C ALA A 99 13.15 -8.40 6.52
N PRO A 100 13.28 -8.26 5.18
CA PRO A 100 14.56 -7.93 4.53
C PRO A 100 14.86 -6.43 4.62
N TYR A 101 14.88 -5.89 5.83
CA TYR A 101 15.22 -4.49 6.05
C TYR A 101 16.63 -4.19 5.57
N VAL A 102 16.77 -3.11 4.80
CA VAL A 102 18.05 -2.67 4.23
C VAL A 102 19.08 -2.36 5.31
N ARG A 103 18.61 -1.89 6.49
CA ARG A 103 19.47 -1.48 7.62
C ARG A 103 19.06 -2.17 8.91
N ALA A 104 20.05 -2.40 9.76
CA ALA A 104 19.82 -2.94 11.11
C ALA A 104 19.14 -1.93 12.05
N ALA A 105 19.25 -0.62 11.78
CA ALA A 105 18.65 0.46 12.56
C ALA A 105 18.19 1.58 11.64
N GLY A 106 17.35 2.48 12.13
CA GLY A 106 16.78 3.60 11.37
C GLY A 106 15.61 3.15 10.49
N PRO A 107 15.43 3.75 9.30
CA PRO A 107 14.31 3.47 8.41
C PRO A 107 14.15 1.99 8.06
N LEU A 108 12.91 1.55 7.94
CA LEU A 108 12.54 0.17 7.62
C LEU A 108 12.37 -0.06 6.11
N ASP A 109 13.27 0.57 5.33
CA ASP A 109 13.29 0.41 3.88
C ASP A 109 13.55 -1.05 3.49
N GLN A 110 12.92 -1.52 2.40
CA GLN A 110 13.07 -2.89 1.90
C GLN A 110 13.11 -2.92 0.38
N LYS A 111 13.85 -3.88 -0.18
CA LYS A 111 13.81 -4.23 -1.60
C LYS A 111 13.49 -5.69 -1.76
N ILE A 112 12.43 -5.99 -2.47
CA ILE A 112 11.98 -7.34 -2.79
C ILE A 112 11.93 -7.48 -4.33
N GLU A 113 12.46 -8.57 -4.85
CA GLU A 113 12.28 -8.93 -6.24
C GLU A 113 11.14 -9.93 -6.37
N VAL A 114 10.16 -9.60 -7.22
CA VAL A 114 9.02 -10.47 -7.51
C VAL A 114 8.95 -10.72 -9.01
N ASN A 115 9.36 -11.91 -9.46
CA ASN A 115 9.27 -12.35 -10.86
C ASN A 115 9.82 -11.31 -11.88
N GLY A 116 10.98 -10.70 -11.56
CA GLY A 116 11.62 -9.71 -12.43
C GLY A 116 11.10 -8.26 -12.26
N LEU A 117 10.26 -8.02 -11.27
CA LEU A 117 9.79 -6.69 -10.86
C LEU A 117 10.43 -6.31 -9.52
N ASP A 118 11.05 -5.13 -9.43
CA ASP A 118 11.53 -4.60 -8.17
C ASP A 118 10.40 -3.92 -7.41
N VAL A 119 10.14 -4.39 -6.19
CA VAL A 119 9.21 -3.79 -5.22
C VAL A 119 10.05 -3.11 -4.15
N LEU A 120 10.05 -1.77 -4.14
CA LEU A 120 10.83 -0.94 -3.23
C LEU A 120 9.87 -0.31 -2.21
N LEU A 121 10.06 -0.64 -0.95
CA LEU A 121 9.28 -0.15 0.17
C LEU A 121 10.10 0.92 0.90
N LEU A 122 9.57 2.13 0.99
CA LEU A 122 10.23 3.31 1.55
C LEU A 122 9.56 3.70 2.86
N ASP A 123 10.32 3.73 3.93
CA ASP A 123 9.85 4.20 5.22
C ASP A 123 9.81 5.73 5.27
N SER A 124 8.61 6.28 5.18
CA SER A 124 8.37 7.71 5.29
C SER A 124 7.91 8.17 6.68
N SER A 125 7.91 7.27 7.68
CA SER A 125 7.45 7.59 9.02
C SER A 125 8.41 8.52 9.75
N VAL A 126 7.86 9.43 10.56
CA VAL A 126 8.60 10.30 11.48
C VAL A 126 8.07 10.07 12.88
N ALA A 127 8.92 9.63 13.80
CA ALA A 127 8.49 9.26 15.14
C ALA A 127 7.68 10.37 15.84
N GLY A 128 6.43 10.04 16.22
CA GLY A 128 5.52 10.95 16.92
C GLY A 128 5.00 12.11 16.06
N LYS A 129 5.08 12.02 14.74
CA LYS A 129 4.55 13.02 13.80
C LYS A 129 3.56 12.38 12.83
N PRO A 130 2.49 13.08 12.44
CA PRO A 130 1.54 12.56 11.48
C PRO A 130 1.94 12.74 10.01
N HIS A 131 2.96 13.58 9.73
CA HIS A 131 3.47 13.80 8.38
C HIS A 131 4.63 12.87 8.04
N GLY A 132 4.86 12.69 6.75
CA GLY A 132 5.97 11.90 6.23
C GLY A 132 7.21 12.72 5.90
N LEU A 133 8.36 12.06 5.99
CA LEU A 133 9.65 12.53 5.51
C LEU A 133 10.50 11.32 5.11
N LEU A 134 11.04 11.30 3.90
CA LEU A 134 12.08 10.34 3.54
C LEU A 134 13.41 10.84 4.07
N GLU A 135 14.05 10.07 4.95
CA GLU A 135 15.38 10.43 5.47
C GLU A 135 16.42 10.46 4.35
N ALA A 136 17.48 11.26 4.51
CA ALA A 136 18.55 11.34 3.52
C ALA A 136 19.17 9.97 3.20
N SER A 137 19.24 9.08 4.19
CA SER A 137 19.69 7.69 4.02
C SER A 137 18.75 6.86 3.13
N THR A 138 17.45 7.07 3.22
CA THR A 138 16.43 6.42 2.37
C THR A 138 16.52 6.94 0.94
N LEU A 139 16.62 8.26 0.75
CA LEU A 139 16.76 8.88 -0.57
C LEU A 139 18.03 8.44 -1.29
N GLN A 140 19.17 8.42 -0.58
CA GLN A 140 20.43 7.94 -1.14
C GLN A 140 20.32 6.47 -1.54
N TRP A 141 19.83 5.61 -0.64
CA TRP A 141 19.63 4.18 -0.93
C TRP A 141 18.68 3.94 -2.12
N LEU A 142 17.60 4.72 -2.21
CA LEU A 142 16.65 4.62 -3.31
C LEU A 142 17.33 4.91 -4.66
N ASP A 143 18.11 5.98 -4.74
CA ASP A 143 18.84 6.37 -5.96
C ASP A 143 19.84 5.28 -6.37
N GLU A 144 20.61 4.75 -5.43
CA GLU A 144 21.55 3.64 -5.64
C GLU A 144 20.84 2.34 -6.06
N ALA A 145 19.75 1.96 -5.37
CA ALA A 145 18.98 0.76 -5.66
C ALA A 145 18.33 0.82 -7.05
N LEU A 146 17.88 2.00 -7.48
CA LEU A 146 17.33 2.22 -8.81
C LEU A 146 18.42 2.22 -9.89
N ALA A 147 19.62 2.68 -9.62
CA ALA A 147 20.72 2.66 -10.56
C ALA A 147 21.28 1.25 -10.81
N THR A 148 21.26 0.38 -9.78
CA THR A 148 21.91 -0.95 -9.82
C THR A 148 21.22 -1.94 -10.78
N ALA A 149 19.93 -1.79 -11.09
CA ALA A 149 19.17 -2.69 -11.96
C ALA A 149 18.34 -1.87 -12.96
N ALA A 150 19.02 -1.05 -13.76
CA ALA A 150 18.40 -0.03 -14.62
C ALA A 150 17.43 -0.58 -15.69
N ASP A 151 17.53 -1.85 -16.05
CA ASP A 151 16.68 -2.55 -17.01
C ASP A 151 15.43 -3.18 -16.38
N ARG A 152 15.37 -3.29 -15.02
CA ARG A 152 14.27 -3.94 -14.33
C ARG A 152 13.21 -2.92 -13.90
N PRO A 153 11.91 -3.10 -14.23
CA PRO A 153 10.85 -2.21 -13.79
C PRO A 153 10.76 -2.18 -12.26
N ALA A 154 10.34 -1.04 -11.70
CA ALA A 154 10.23 -0.84 -10.27
C ALA A 154 8.89 -0.21 -9.88
N LEU A 155 8.31 -0.69 -8.79
CA LEU A 155 7.19 -0.07 -8.08
C LEU A 155 7.69 0.45 -6.73
N LEU A 156 7.35 1.69 -6.40
CA LEU A 156 7.68 2.31 -5.12
C LEU A 156 6.44 2.33 -4.23
N PHE A 157 6.61 1.91 -2.99
CA PHE A 157 5.58 1.95 -1.97
C PHE A 157 6.07 2.79 -0.80
N LEU A 158 5.25 3.75 -0.36
CA LEU A 158 5.47 4.53 0.85
C LEU A 158 4.11 4.86 1.48
N HIS A 159 4.10 5.19 2.77
CA HIS A 159 2.83 5.47 3.43
C HIS A 159 2.26 6.85 3.04
N HIS A 160 3.03 7.91 3.24
CA HIS A 160 2.57 9.29 3.06
C HIS A 160 2.58 9.70 1.58
N PRO A 161 1.45 10.24 1.04
CA PRO A 161 1.36 10.65 -0.35
C PRO A 161 2.23 11.86 -0.65
N PRO A 162 2.95 11.88 -1.79
CA PRO A 162 3.79 13.00 -2.20
C PRO A 162 2.99 14.09 -2.96
N PHE A 163 1.73 14.32 -2.57
CA PHE A 163 0.86 15.31 -3.22
C PHE A 163 -0.28 15.74 -2.30
N LYS A 164 -0.89 16.89 -2.62
CA LYS A 164 -2.07 17.39 -1.93
C LYS A 164 -3.34 16.80 -2.55
N GLY A 165 -4.19 16.19 -1.71
CA GLY A 165 -5.44 15.53 -2.12
C GLY A 165 -6.66 16.45 -2.09
N GLY A 166 -6.54 17.66 -1.55
CA GLY A 166 -7.64 18.60 -1.36
C GLY A 166 -8.41 18.41 -0.05
N ILE A 167 -8.07 17.39 0.73
CA ILE A 167 -8.63 17.15 2.07
C ILE A 167 -7.73 17.88 3.07
N TRP A 168 -8.15 19.06 3.52
CA TRP A 168 -7.31 20.06 4.18
C TRP A 168 -6.46 19.56 5.35
N HIS A 169 -7.00 18.67 6.18
CA HIS A 169 -6.27 18.13 7.34
C HIS A 169 -5.27 17.05 6.93
N MET A 170 -5.56 16.27 5.88
CA MET A 170 -4.63 15.29 5.31
C MET A 170 -3.50 15.97 4.54
N ASP A 171 -3.80 17.06 3.84
CA ASP A 171 -2.81 17.85 3.09
C ASP A 171 -1.73 18.52 3.97
N ARG A 172 -1.92 18.51 5.28
CA ARG A 172 -0.94 18.96 6.28
C ARG A 172 -0.04 17.85 6.80
N GLN A 173 -0.33 16.63 6.42
CA GLN A 173 0.29 15.40 6.92
C GLN A 173 0.85 14.54 5.78
N ASP A 174 1.04 15.11 4.61
CA ASP A 174 1.61 14.45 3.44
C ASP A 174 3.13 14.24 3.57
N LEU A 175 3.78 13.82 2.48
CA LEU A 175 5.23 13.70 2.39
C LEU A 175 5.88 15.09 2.22
N PHE A 176 6.60 15.57 3.23
CA PHE A 176 7.14 16.95 3.25
C PHE A 176 8.25 17.20 2.24
N ASN A 177 9.01 16.18 1.88
CA ASN A 177 10.10 16.30 0.89
C ASN A 177 9.76 15.57 -0.43
N ALA A 178 8.52 15.73 -0.90
CA ALA A 178 8.06 15.15 -2.17
C ALA A 178 8.90 15.58 -3.38
N ASP A 179 9.45 16.79 -3.37
CA ASP A 179 10.31 17.31 -4.44
C ASP A 179 11.64 16.54 -4.56
N GLU A 180 12.21 16.08 -3.45
CA GLU A 180 13.42 15.25 -3.46
C GLU A 180 13.13 13.88 -4.08
N LEU A 181 12.01 13.25 -3.70
CA LEU A 181 11.54 12.01 -4.33
C LEU A 181 11.29 12.22 -5.83
N ALA A 182 10.62 13.32 -6.22
CA ALA A 182 10.37 13.67 -7.62
C ALA A 182 11.67 13.82 -8.41
N GLY A 183 12.69 14.42 -7.79
CA GLY A 183 14.03 14.56 -8.39
C GLY A 183 14.69 13.21 -8.66
N ILE A 184 14.55 12.24 -7.76
CA ILE A 184 15.10 10.88 -7.94
C ILE A 184 14.35 10.16 -9.06
N VAL A 185 13.02 10.07 -8.98
CA VAL A 185 12.24 9.28 -9.95
C VAL A 185 12.36 9.80 -11.39
N LYS A 186 12.59 11.11 -11.57
CA LYS A 186 12.89 11.70 -12.90
C LYS A 186 14.16 11.13 -13.53
N ARG A 187 15.17 10.75 -12.74
CA ARG A 187 16.42 10.17 -13.24
C ARG A 187 16.31 8.68 -13.56
N HIS A 188 15.25 8.02 -13.05
CA HIS A 188 15.07 6.57 -13.15
C HIS A 188 13.78 6.20 -13.87
N PRO A 189 13.74 6.20 -15.21
CA PRO A 189 12.53 5.93 -16.00
C PRO A 189 11.98 4.50 -15.86
N ARG A 190 12.72 3.62 -15.19
CA ARG A 190 12.27 2.27 -14.84
C ARG A 190 11.22 2.22 -13.73
N VAL A 191 11.06 3.29 -12.96
CA VAL A 191 9.95 3.42 -12.00
C VAL A 191 8.65 3.54 -12.77
N ARG A 192 7.65 2.73 -12.40
CA ARG A 192 6.36 2.64 -13.11
C ARG A 192 5.20 3.15 -12.28
N LEU A 193 5.35 3.18 -10.96
CA LEU A 193 4.30 3.57 -10.01
C LEU A 193 4.91 4.06 -8.71
N ILE A 194 4.26 5.03 -8.10
CA ILE A 194 4.36 5.34 -6.69
C ILE A 194 3.00 5.00 -6.07
N ALA A 195 2.97 4.13 -5.06
CA ALA A 195 1.75 3.66 -4.41
C ALA A 195 1.80 3.99 -2.90
N CYS A 196 0.75 4.63 -2.39
CA CYS A 196 0.68 5.17 -1.03
C CYS A 196 -0.52 4.65 -0.25
N GLY A 197 -0.56 4.94 1.05
CA GLY A 197 -1.68 4.78 1.96
C GLY A 197 -2.15 6.10 2.56
N HIS A 198 -2.35 6.12 3.89
CA HIS A 198 -2.57 7.31 4.73
C HIS A 198 -3.95 7.99 4.63
N VAL A 199 -4.55 8.04 3.45
CA VAL A 199 -5.85 8.71 3.24
C VAL A 199 -7.01 7.72 3.23
N HIS A 200 -6.71 6.41 3.27
CA HIS A 200 -7.69 5.31 3.27
C HIS A 200 -8.68 5.32 2.09
N ARG A 201 -8.40 6.12 1.06
CA ARG A 201 -9.30 6.40 -0.05
C ARG A 201 -8.58 6.23 -1.37
N ALA A 202 -9.21 5.56 -2.34
CA ALA A 202 -8.64 5.44 -3.67
C ALA A 202 -8.49 6.83 -4.31
N MET A 203 -7.25 7.18 -4.63
CA MET A 203 -6.92 8.42 -5.34
C MET A 203 -5.89 8.13 -6.43
N LEU A 204 -5.91 8.93 -7.48
CA LEU A 204 -4.97 8.84 -8.60
C LEU A 204 -4.52 10.24 -9.02
N THR A 205 -3.23 10.41 -9.18
CA THR A 205 -2.60 11.62 -9.73
C THR A 205 -1.29 11.27 -10.45
N THR A 206 -0.48 12.26 -10.75
CA THR A 206 0.88 12.08 -11.29
C THR A 206 1.89 12.94 -10.52
N LEU A 207 3.09 12.39 -10.30
CA LEU A 207 4.26 13.11 -9.79
C LEU A 207 5.40 12.93 -10.79
N ALA A 208 5.97 14.03 -11.28
CA ALA A 208 7.07 13.98 -12.24
C ALA A 208 6.77 13.13 -13.51
N GLY A 209 5.49 13.04 -13.91
CA GLY A 209 5.05 12.22 -15.05
C GLY A 209 4.76 10.76 -14.73
N LEU A 210 5.01 10.31 -13.49
CA LEU A 210 4.69 8.96 -13.03
C LEU A 210 3.29 8.89 -12.40
N PRO A 211 2.53 7.81 -12.59
CA PRO A 211 1.31 7.57 -11.84
C PRO A 211 1.60 7.48 -10.34
N VAL A 212 0.73 8.10 -9.54
CA VAL A 212 0.72 7.98 -8.07
C VAL A 212 -0.66 7.58 -7.63
N THR A 213 -0.76 6.51 -6.83
CA THR A 213 -2.04 6.02 -6.31
C THR A 213 -2.04 6.00 -4.80
N ILE A 214 -3.21 6.20 -4.19
CA ILE A 214 -3.46 5.91 -2.78
C ILE A 214 -4.38 4.68 -2.72
N CYS A 215 -3.98 3.67 -1.95
CA CYS A 215 -4.77 2.48 -1.72
C CYS A 215 -5.95 2.79 -0.79
N PRO A 216 -7.17 2.32 -1.11
CA PRO A 216 -8.28 2.37 -0.17
C PRO A 216 -8.01 1.40 0.99
N ALA A 217 -8.53 1.74 2.18
CA ALA A 217 -8.41 0.87 3.34
C ALA A 217 -9.48 -0.25 3.35
N PRO A 218 -9.20 -1.39 3.98
CA PRO A 218 -10.18 -2.49 4.11
C PRO A 218 -11.26 -2.21 5.15
N ASN A 219 -11.25 -1.06 5.82
CA ASN A 219 -12.08 -0.77 7.00
C ASN A 219 -12.88 0.52 6.91
N HIS A 220 -12.27 1.68 6.78
CA HIS A 220 -12.92 2.99 6.67
C HIS A 220 -12.11 3.94 5.80
N ALA A 221 -12.72 5.03 5.33
CA ALA A 221 -12.07 6.06 4.53
C ALA A 221 -12.15 7.41 5.23
N VAL A 222 -11.13 8.26 5.07
CA VAL A 222 -11.23 9.68 5.44
C VAL A 222 -12.36 10.32 4.65
N ASP A 223 -13.22 11.15 5.29
CA ASP A 223 -14.33 11.80 4.58
C ASP A 223 -13.83 12.75 3.49
N LEU A 224 -14.42 12.66 2.31
CA LEU A 224 -14.09 13.55 1.18
C LEU A 224 -14.74 14.92 1.37
N ASP A 225 -14.15 15.74 2.25
CA ASP A 225 -14.57 17.13 2.46
C ASP A 225 -13.57 18.10 1.82
N LEU A 226 -13.79 18.45 0.55
CA LEU A 226 -12.97 19.39 -0.20
C LEU A 226 -13.28 20.86 0.14
N GLY A 227 -14.38 21.11 0.83
CA GLY A 227 -14.85 22.45 1.19
C GLY A 227 -14.45 22.91 2.60
N GLN A 228 -13.78 22.08 3.38
CA GLN A 228 -13.51 22.33 4.80
C GLN A 228 -14.79 22.64 5.59
N LEU A 229 -15.86 21.91 5.28
CA LEU A 229 -17.20 22.19 5.83
C LEU A 229 -17.41 21.52 7.18
N ARG A 230 -16.54 20.57 7.54
CA ARG A 230 -16.65 19.75 8.73
C ARG A 230 -15.30 19.58 9.43
N GLU A 231 -15.36 19.21 10.69
CA GLU A 231 -14.19 18.72 11.41
C GLU A 231 -13.67 17.42 10.77
N PRO A 232 -12.37 17.07 10.92
CA PRO A 232 -11.81 15.82 10.45
C PRO A 232 -12.70 14.63 10.79
N SER A 233 -13.09 13.84 9.80
CA SER A 233 -14.06 12.79 9.98
C SER A 233 -13.80 11.61 9.03
N PHE A 234 -14.43 10.48 9.29
CA PHE A 234 -14.31 9.28 8.47
C PHE A 234 -15.69 8.74 8.07
N LYS A 235 -15.70 7.91 7.03
CA LYS A 235 -16.86 7.14 6.57
C LYS A 235 -16.53 5.66 6.47
N VAL A 236 -17.52 4.82 6.74
CA VAL A 236 -17.45 3.40 6.40
C VAL A 236 -17.96 3.27 4.98
N GLU A 237 -17.04 3.34 4.02
CA GLU A 237 -17.30 3.14 2.59
C GLU A 237 -17.05 1.66 2.23
N PRO A 238 -17.45 1.20 1.01
CA PRO A 238 -17.13 -0.15 0.57
C PRO A 238 -15.63 -0.41 0.66
N PRO A 239 -15.20 -1.44 1.43
CA PRO A 239 -13.78 -1.73 1.60
C PRO A 239 -13.17 -2.27 0.31
N ALA A 240 -11.91 -1.98 0.07
CA ALA A 240 -11.21 -2.45 -1.12
C ALA A 240 -9.70 -2.53 -0.87
N PHE A 241 -8.99 -3.14 -1.81
CA PHE A 241 -7.53 -3.11 -1.93
C PHE A 241 -7.13 -2.81 -3.38
N HIS A 242 -5.87 -2.49 -3.63
CA HIS A 242 -5.34 -2.38 -4.98
C HIS A 242 -4.66 -3.66 -5.43
N LEU A 243 -4.85 -4.03 -6.70
CA LEU A 243 -4.11 -5.07 -7.40
C LEU A 243 -3.35 -4.41 -8.55
N HIS A 244 -2.02 -4.36 -8.44
CA HIS A 244 -1.13 -3.86 -9.47
C HIS A 244 -0.69 -5.02 -10.36
N THR A 245 -1.12 -5.02 -11.60
CA THR A 245 -0.81 -6.06 -12.58
C THR A 245 0.24 -5.54 -13.54
N TRP A 246 1.45 -6.12 -13.49
CA TRP A 246 2.52 -5.82 -14.42
C TRP A 246 2.51 -6.84 -15.55
N PHE A 247 2.35 -6.37 -16.79
CA PHE A 247 2.46 -7.15 -18.00
C PHE A 247 3.83 -6.90 -18.62
N PRO A 248 4.79 -7.85 -18.56
CA PRO A 248 6.08 -7.71 -19.21
C PRO A 248 5.90 -7.65 -20.74
N GLY A 249 6.54 -6.69 -21.40
CA GLY A 249 6.48 -6.50 -22.85
C GLY A 249 7.83 -6.14 -23.46
N GLN A 250 7.96 -6.27 -24.81
CA GLN A 250 9.24 -6.01 -25.50
C GLN A 250 9.65 -4.54 -25.45
N ASP A 251 8.69 -3.60 -25.44
CA ASP A 251 9.02 -2.18 -25.58
C ASP A 251 8.98 -1.39 -24.25
N PHE A 252 8.16 -1.70 -23.27
CA PHE A 252 8.14 -1.00 -21.97
C PHE A 252 7.31 -1.72 -20.90
N GLY A 253 6.59 -2.79 -21.24
CA GLY A 253 5.61 -3.40 -20.37
C GLY A 253 4.43 -2.46 -20.08
N GLN A 254 3.42 -2.99 -19.44
CA GLN A 254 2.23 -2.24 -19.04
C GLN A 254 1.91 -2.51 -17.58
N LEU A 255 1.65 -1.45 -16.82
CA LEU A 255 1.13 -1.56 -15.47
C LEU A 255 -0.34 -1.15 -15.44
N VAL A 256 -1.18 -1.98 -14.85
CA VAL A 256 -2.59 -1.69 -14.60
C VAL A 256 -2.85 -1.82 -13.11
N THR A 257 -3.47 -0.80 -12.50
CA THR A 257 -3.93 -0.87 -11.12
C THR A 257 -5.44 -1.06 -11.11
N HIS A 258 -5.89 -2.15 -10.50
CA HIS A 258 -7.31 -2.43 -10.27
C HIS A 258 -7.64 -2.12 -8.81
N GLN A 259 -8.78 -1.49 -8.57
CA GLN A 259 -9.41 -1.48 -7.25
C GLN A 259 -10.29 -2.71 -7.12
N VAL A 260 -10.00 -3.54 -6.14
CA VAL A 260 -10.72 -4.79 -5.88
C VAL A 260 -11.57 -4.62 -4.62
N PRO A 261 -12.90 -4.58 -4.73
CA PRO A 261 -13.79 -4.51 -3.58
C PRO A 261 -13.70 -5.76 -2.71
N ILE A 262 -13.73 -5.58 -1.38
CA ILE A 262 -13.74 -6.66 -0.39
C ILE A 262 -15.17 -6.93 0.02
N GLY A 263 -15.70 -8.14 -0.28
CA GLY A 263 -17.05 -8.52 0.08
C GLY A 263 -17.66 -9.52 -0.87
N ARG A 264 -18.95 -9.83 -0.65
CA ARG A 264 -19.71 -10.72 -1.53
C ARG A 264 -20.55 -9.88 -2.48
N PHE A 265 -20.34 -10.10 -3.76
CA PHE A 265 -21.09 -9.46 -4.83
C PHE A 265 -21.77 -10.53 -5.67
N ASP A 266 -22.94 -10.18 -6.23
CA ASP A 266 -23.68 -11.06 -7.12
C ASP A 266 -22.90 -11.23 -8.44
N GLY A 267 -22.62 -12.47 -8.84
CA GLY A 267 -21.82 -12.82 -10.02
C GLY A 267 -20.66 -13.79 -9.71
N PRO A 268 -19.82 -14.08 -10.73
CA PRO A 268 -19.84 -13.52 -12.08
C PRO A 268 -20.98 -14.03 -12.94
N HIS A 269 -21.57 -13.16 -13.75
CA HIS A 269 -22.58 -13.53 -14.75
C HIS A 269 -21.97 -13.50 -16.15
N PRO A 270 -22.23 -14.50 -17.01
CA PRO A 270 -21.72 -14.48 -18.38
C PRO A 270 -22.43 -13.43 -19.21
N PHE A 271 -21.72 -12.77 -20.11
CA PHE A 271 -22.31 -11.88 -21.12
C PHE A 271 -22.91 -12.64 -22.29
N PHE A 272 -22.48 -13.89 -22.52
CA PHE A 272 -22.86 -14.69 -23.66
C PHE A 272 -23.43 -16.03 -23.22
N GLY A 273 -24.46 -16.47 -23.90
CA GLY A 273 -25.07 -17.79 -23.74
C GLY A 273 -24.18 -18.91 -24.31
N PRO A 274 -24.57 -20.20 -24.10
CA PRO A 274 -23.84 -21.34 -24.64
C PRO A 274 -23.75 -21.36 -26.19
N ASP A 275 -24.65 -20.64 -26.88
CA ASP A 275 -24.65 -20.45 -28.33
C ASP A 275 -23.76 -19.31 -28.82
N GLY A 276 -23.04 -18.66 -27.92
CA GLY A 276 -22.14 -17.53 -28.22
C GLY A 276 -22.84 -16.20 -28.50
N LYS A 277 -24.16 -16.11 -28.29
CA LYS A 277 -24.93 -14.87 -28.43
C LYS A 277 -24.96 -14.09 -27.12
N LEU A 278 -25.04 -12.77 -27.23
CA LEU A 278 -25.26 -11.89 -26.08
C LEU A 278 -26.58 -12.25 -25.39
N LEU A 279 -26.54 -12.36 -24.04
CA LEU A 279 -27.71 -12.65 -23.20
C LEU A 279 -28.63 -11.47 -23.05
#